data_f42e20a4ff08f2c5e9b4802854b43326
#
_entry.id   f42e20a4ff08f2c5e9b4802854b43326
#
_cell.length_a   1.000
_cell.length_b   1.000
_cell.length_c   1.000
_cell.angle_alpha   90.00
_cell.angle_beta   90.00
_cell.angle_gamma   90.00
#
_symmetry.space_group_name_H-M   'P 1'
#
loop_
_entity.id
_entity.type
_entity.pdbx_description
1 polymer ?
#
loop_
_entity_poly.entity_id
_entity_poly.type
_entity_poly.pdbx_seq_one_letter_code
_entity_poly.pdbx_strand_id
1 'polypeptide(L)'
;MRVAIIGAGFTGLSAAFELLKKGHEVVVFEENSLPGGLALGYKEAGWQWSLEKHYHHWFTNDKSILNLAKEINFEVIIRRPKTSVFVENKIYQLDSPTSVLSFPLLSFFERLRMSAAIGFLKLDPFWKPLEKYRASEILSKFMGRKAYQMIWEPLFINKFGNAADNISFAWFWARIKKRTPSLAYPKGGFLEFANALTKEIEKRGGKLYFNTKIVELSSNGKPGVKSRGIRDLKLEIRDYDAVIVTTASFLFVKITPQLPKAYQEELLQLKSLGATNLILRLNKPFFKDNTYWLNVCDKRAPVMAIVEHTNYMDKKYYSGETLVYLGNYKAVNDKDYLLTKEEMLKMFDPYLKKINPGYMENIIDYKLFKNPFAQPIVSVNYSKIIPAFKTPLKNVFLANMEQVYPWDRGTNYAVELGIKAANLISF
;
A
#
# COMPACT_ATOMS: atom_id res chain seq x y z
N MET A 1 12.85 -16.19 -24.15
CA MET A 1 11.41 -15.96 -24.41
C MET A 1 11.15 -14.48 -24.44
N ARG A 2 10.16 -14.05 -25.21
CA ARG A 2 9.66 -12.67 -25.21
C ARG A 2 8.47 -12.55 -24.27
N VAL A 3 8.60 -11.75 -23.19
CA VAL A 3 7.63 -11.65 -22.11
C VAL A 3 7.05 -10.23 -22.06
N ALA A 4 5.70 -10.14 -22.04
CA ALA A 4 5.03 -8.86 -21.75
C ALA A 4 4.65 -8.77 -20.28
N ILE A 5 4.73 -7.57 -19.72
CA ILE A 5 4.31 -7.25 -18.35
C ILE A 5 3.30 -6.09 -18.43
N ILE A 6 2.14 -6.27 -17.81
CA ILE A 6 1.08 -5.27 -17.77
C ILE A 6 1.11 -4.59 -16.40
N GLY A 7 1.55 -3.33 -16.37
CA GLY A 7 1.72 -2.49 -15.20
C GLY A 7 3.18 -2.28 -14.80
N ALA A 8 3.60 -1.00 -14.65
CA ALA A 8 4.92 -0.59 -14.15
C ALA A 8 4.88 -0.21 -12.66
N GLY A 9 4.05 -0.88 -11.86
CA GLY A 9 4.15 -0.89 -10.41
C GLY A 9 5.36 -1.74 -9.95
N PHE A 10 5.67 -1.74 -8.64
CA PHE A 10 6.84 -2.48 -8.14
C PHE A 10 6.79 -3.98 -8.42
N THR A 11 5.62 -4.58 -8.55
CA THR A 11 5.48 -5.99 -8.99
C THR A 11 5.96 -6.16 -10.43
N GLY A 12 5.50 -5.32 -11.34
CA GLY A 12 5.88 -5.42 -12.77
C GLY A 12 7.35 -5.07 -12.99
N LEU A 13 7.85 -4.01 -12.36
CA LEU A 13 9.24 -3.60 -12.48
C LEU A 13 10.21 -4.68 -11.93
N SER A 14 9.89 -5.29 -10.77
CA SER A 14 10.74 -6.35 -10.23
C SER A 14 10.66 -7.64 -11.06
N ALA A 15 9.48 -7.98 -11.60
CA ALA A 15 9.36 -9.09 -12.54
C ALA A 15 10.20 -8.85 -13.82
N ALA A 16 10.14 -7.64 -14.37
CA ALA A 16 10.95 -7.26 -15.54
C ALA A 16 12.45 -7.40 -15.25
N PHE A 17 12.89 -6.85 -14.13
CA PHE A 17 14.29 -6.91 -13.72
C PHE A 17 14.78 -8.34 -13.56
N GLU A 18 14.03 -9.21 -12.89
CA GLU A 18 14.39 -10.63 -12.71
C GLU A 18 14.37 -11.44 -14.02
N LEU A 19 13.42 -11.18 -14.92
CA LEU A 19 13.38 -11.84 -16.22
C LEU A 19 14.56 -11.47 -17.11
N LEU A 20 14.97 -10.20 -17.10
CA LEU A 20 16.14 -9.73 -17.83
C LEU A 20 17.43 -10.39 -17.31
N LYS A 21 17.57 -10.58 -16.00
CA LYS A 21 18.69 -11.32 -15.41
C LYS A 21 18.77 -12.78 -15.91
N LYS A 22 17.63 -13.35 -16.28
CA LYS A 22 17.54 -14.71 -16.84
C LYS A 22 17.68 -14.76 -18.37
N GLY A 23 17.97 -13.63 -19.04
CA GLY A 23 18.14 -13.56 -20.48
C GLY A 23 16.86 -13.56 -21.30
N HIS A 24 15.70 -13.24 -20.69
CA HIS A 24 14.47 -13.05 -21.45
C HIS A 24 14.40 -11.66 -22.08
N GLU A 25 13.70 -11.53 -23.20
CA GLU A 25 13.29 -10.24 -23.76
C GLU A 25 12.06 -9.75 -23.02
N VAL A 26 12.07 -8.51 -22.49
CA VAL A 26 10.99 -8.00 -21.66
C VAL A 26 10.44 -6.69 -22.21
N VAL A 27 9.11 -6.61 -22.24
CA VAL A 27 8.36 -5.41 -22.59
C VAL A 27 7.37 -5.10 -21.47
N VAL A 28 7.41 -3.90 -20.92
CA VAL A 28 6.49 -3.43 -19.87
C VAL A 28 5.55 -2.38 -20.44
N PHE A 29 4.26 -2.52 -20.18
CA PHE A 29 3.23 -1.54 -20.55
C PHE A 29 2.64 -0.87 -19.32
N GLU A 30 2.56 0.47 -19.33
CA GLU A 30 2.02 1.27 -18.25
C GLU A 30 1.06 2.34 -18.79
N GLU A 31 -0.14 2.40 -18.22
CA GLU A 31 -1.15 3.39 -18.59
C GLU A 31 -0.74 4.80 -18.21
N ASN A 32 -0.09 4.97 -17.07
CA ASN A 32 0.39 6.28 -16.61
C ASN A 32 1.68 6.72 -17.32
N SER A 33 2.01 8.01 -17.21
CA SER A 33 3.26 8.58 -17.72
C SER A 33 4.49 8.29 -16.86
N LEU A 34 4.32 7.72 -15.66
CA LEU A 34 5.36 7.48 -14.67
C LEU A 34 5.22 6.09 -14.03
N PRO A 35 6.34 5.45 -13.63
CA PRO A 35 6.34 4.19 -12.92
C PRO A 35 5.98 4.36 -11.44
N GLY A 36 5.66 3.25 -10.75
CA GLY A 36 5.48 3.22 -9.30
C GLY A 36 4.13 2.67 -8.83
N GLY A 37 3.12 2.63 -9.71
CA GLY A 37 1.80 2.07 -9.37
C GLY A 37 1.16 2.77 -8.16
N LEU A 38 0.79 2.03 -7.11
CA LEU A 38 0.21 2.60 -5.88
C LEU A 38 1.15 3.48 -5.07
N ALA A 39 2.46 3.35 -5.26
CA ALA A 39 3.48 4.19 -4.62
C ALA A 39 3.95 5.34 -5.53
N LEU A 40 3.17 5.64 -6.58
CA LEU A 40 3.45 6.76 -7.48
C LEU A 40 3.54 8.08 -6.71
N GLY A 41 4.65 8.77 -6.92
CA GLY A 41 4.91 10.11 -6.38
C GLY A 41 4.54 11.24 -7.34
N TYR A 42 4.53 12.44 -6.79
CA TYR A 42 4.45 13.70 -7.53
C TYR A 42 5.46 14.69 -6.96
N LYS A 43 5.70 15.78 -7.68
CA LYS A 43 6.65 16.81 -7.30
C LYS A 43 6.05 18.19 -7.56
N GLU A 44 6.21 19.10 -6.61
CA GLU A 44 5.87 20.51 -6.80
C GLU A 44 7.09 21.31 -7.26
N ALA A 45 6.84 22.48 -7.80
CA ALA A 45 7.90 23.43 -8.15
C ALA A 45 8.75 23.76 -6.91
N GLY A 46 10.06 23.73 -7.06
CA GLY A 46 11.01 23.98 -5.97
C GLY A 46 11.31 22.79 -5.06
N TRP A 47 10.53 21.72 -5.09
CA TRP A 47 10.86 20.52 -4.31
C TRP A 47 12.06 19.79 -4.92
N GLN A 48 12.98 19.34 -4.06
CA GLN A 48 14.09 18.49 -4.47
C GLN A 48 13.65 17.02 -4.61
N TRP A 49 12.80 16.55 -3.70
CA TRP A 49 12.28 15.18 -3.66
C TRP A 49 10.83 15.09 -4.11
N SER A 50 10.44 13.92 -4.61
CA SER A 50 9.04 13.58 -4.84
C SER A 50 8.36 13.19 -3.53
N LEU A 51 7.03 13.35 -3.49
CA LEU A 51 6.18 12.87 -2.41
C LEU A 51 5.18 11.88 -2.98
N GLU A 52 4.95 10.76 -2.31
CA GLU A 52 3.96 9.77 -2.73
C GLU A 52 2.54 10.33 -2.64
N LYS A 53 1.68 9.99 -3.59
CA LYS A 53 0.24 10.34 -3.56
C LYS A 53 -0.49 9.68 -2.37
N HIS A 54 0.04 8.57 -1.90
CA HIS A 54 -0.39 7.86 -0.71
C HIS A 54 0.83 7.56 0.15
N TYR A 55 0.78 7.79 1.47
CA TYR A 55 1.93 7.60 2.35
C TYR A 55 2.51 6.19 2.28
N HIS A 56 3.83 6.11 2.10
CA HIS A 56 4.58 4.86 2.03
C HIS A 56 5.87 4.95 2.86
N HIS A 57 6.28 3.81 3.38
CA HIS A 57 7.58 3.57 3.98
C HIS A 57 7.88 2.07 3.94
N TRP A 58 9.11 1.68 4.16
CA TRP A 58 9.51 0.30 4.36
C TRP A 58 9.80 0.03 5.83
N PHE A 59 9.60 -1.20 6.25
CA PHE A 59 10.16 -1.68 7.49
C PHE A 59 11.62 -2.12 7.30
N THR A 60 12.45 -2.02 8.35
CA THR A 60 13.86 -2.40 8.25
C THR A 60 14.08 -3.91 8.07
N ASN A 61 13.03 -4.71 8.17
CA ASN A 61 13.01 -6.15 7.89
C ASN A 61 12.32 -6.51 6.55
N ASP A 62 12.05 -5.54 5.69
CA ASP A 62 11.47 -5.72 4.36
C ASP A 62 12.57 -6.15 3.36
N LYS A 63 12.96 -7.43 3.44
CA LYS A 63 14.16 -7.96 2.77
C LYS A 63 14.10 -7.84 1.24
N SER A 64 12.96 -8.11 0.61
CA SER A 64 12.87 -8.14 -0.86
C SER A 64 13.16 -6.78 -1.48
N ILE A 65 12.54 -5.72 -0.96
CA ILE A 65 12.73 -4.36 -1.49
C ILE A 65 14.10 -3.80 -1.11
N LEU A 66 14.60 -4.07 0.11
CA LEU A 66 15.91 -3.61 0.56
C LEU A 66 17.05 -4.30 -0.21
N ASN A 67 16.92 -5.60 -0.53
CA ASN A 67 17.86 -6.31 -1.37
C ASN A 67 17.84 -5.78 -2.81
N LEU A 68 16.66 -5.50 -3.37
CA LEU A 68 16.54 -4.89 -4.69
C LEU A 68 17.20 -3.50 -4.72
N ALA A 69 16.97 -2.66 -3.70
CA ALA A 69 17.63 -1.36 -3.59
C ALA A 69 19.17 -1.51 -3.57
N LYS A 70 19.67 -2.47 -2.79
CA LYS A 70 21.11 -2.77 -2.73
C LYS A 70 21.64 -3.27 -4.08
N GLU A 71 20.89 -4.12 -4.79
CA GLU A 71 21.32 -4.70 -6.07
C GLU A 71 21.48 -3.64 -7.16
N ILE A 72 20.63 -2.60 -7.14
CA ILE A 72 20.76 -1.46 -8.06
C ILE A 72 21.55 -0.28 -7.47
N ASN A 73 22.28 -0.48 -6.36
CA ASN A 73 23.08 0.54 -5.67
C ASN A 73 22.28 1.80 -5.28
N PHE A 74 21.02 1.64 -4.87
CA PHE A 74 20.15 2.75 -4.51
C PHE A 74 20.22 3.04 -3.00
N GLU A 75 20.41 4.32 -2.63
CA GLU A 75 20.55 4.74 -1.24
C GLU A 75 19.20 4.70 -0.49
N VAL A 76 19.22 4.11 0.71
CA VAL A 76 18.06 4.00 1.60
C VAL A 76 18.38 4.69 2.93
N ILE A 77 17.45 5.53 3.37
CA ILE A 77 17.55 6.27 4.63
C ILE A 77 16.78 5.52 5.71
N ILE A 78 17.42 5.26 6.84
CA ILE A 78 16.78 4.60 8.00
C ILE A 78 16.65 5.63 9.12
N ARG A 79 15.43 5.78 9.66
CA ARG A 79 15.11 6.65 10.79
C ARG A 79 14.09 5.98 11.71
N ARG A 80 14.00 6.49 12.94
CA ARG A 80 13.01 6.07 13.92
C ARG A 80 12.00 7.20 14.18
N PRO A 81 10.95 7.33 13.35
CA PRO A 81 9.94 8.34 13.52
C PRO A 81 8.98 7.96 14.66
N LYS A 82 8.40 8.95 15.32
CA LYS A 82 7.44 8.79 16.41
C LYS A 82 6.06 8.39 15.85
N THR A 83 5.49 7.28 16.38
CA THR A 83 4.11 6.86 16.10
C THR A 83 3.25 7.03 17.34
N SER A 84 2.10 7.67 17.17
CA SER A 84 1.17 8.01 18.24
C SER A 84 -0.27 7.57 17.93
N VAL A 85 -1.11 7.61 18.94
CA VAL A 85 -2.56 7.41 18.86
C VAL A 85 -3.27 8.65 19.39
N PHE A 86 -4.39 9.01 18.75
CA PHE A 86 -5.29 10.05 19.25
C PHE A 86 -6.49 9.38 19.92
N VAL A 87 -6.55 9.52 21.24
CA VAL A 87 -7.57 8.92 22.09
C VAL A 87 -8.05 9.98 23.09
N GLU A 88 -9.36 10.08 23.31
CA GLU A 88 -9.97 11.01 24.26
C GLU A 88 -9.46 12.46 24.10
N ASN A 89 -9.36 12.92 22.84
CA ASN A 89 -8.86 14.24 22.43
C ASN A 89 -7.40 14.55 22.85
N LYS A 90 -6.58 13.53 23.10
CA LYS A 90 -5.15 13.68 23.42
C LYS A 90 -4.30 12.77 22.56
N ILE A 91 -3.06 13.19 22.33
CA ILE A 91 -2.05 12.41 21.60
C ILE A 91 -1.18 11.67 22.61
N TYR A 92 -1.04 10.36 22.42
CA TYR A 92 -0.18 9.49 23.22
C TYR A 92 0.75 8.72 22.31
N GLN A 93 2.04 8.69 22.61
CA GLN A 93 2.98 7.82 21.92
C GLN A 93 2.65 6.35 22.19
N LEU A 94 2.64 5.54 21.13
CA LEU A 94 2.32 4.09 21.24
C LEU A 94 3.09 3.31 20.16
N ASP A 95 4.43 3.26 20.27
CA ASP A 95 5.33 2.70 19.26
C ASP A 95 6.44 1.81 19.81
N SER A 96 6.43 1.55 21.11
CA SER A 96 7.46 0.77 21.79
C SER A 96 6.87 0.01 22.99
N PRO A 97 7.53 -1.05 23.47
CA PRO A 97 7.11 -1.74 24.71
C PRO A 97 6.98 -0.78 25.90
N THR A 98 7.90 0.17 26.02
CA THR A 98 7.87 1.19 27.10
C THR A 98 6.66 2.09 27.00
N SER A 99 6.31 2.57 25.79
CA SER A 99 5.13 3.42 25.62
C SER A 99 3.81 2.66 25.85
N VAL A 100 3.77 1.34 25.59
CA VAL A 100 2.62 0.50 25.95
C VAL A 100 2.50 0.35 27.48
N LEU A 101 3.61 0.08 28.17
CA LEU A 101 3.64 -0.07 29.63
C LEU A 101 3.36 1.23 30.39
N SER A 102 3.66 2.39 29.78
CA SER A 102 3.38 3.71 30.35
C SER A 102 2.06 4.34 29.87
N PHE A 103 1.24 3.62 29.09
CA PHE A 103 0.01 4.18 28.53
C PHE A 103 -1.02 4.54 29.61
N PRO A 104 -1.35 5.82 29.81
CA PRO A 104 -2.01 6.26 31.05
C PRO A 104 -3.50 5.91 31.14
N LEU A 105 -4.15 5.62 30.02
CA LEU A 105 -5.59 5.34 29.97
C LEU A 105 -5.95 3.87 30.31
N LEU A 106 -4.94 3.02 30.46
CA LEU A 106 -5.09 1.63 30.89
C LEU A 106 -4.50 1.43 32.28
N SER A 107 -5.15 0.58 33.10
CA SER A 107 -4.62 0.15 34.37
C SER A 107 -3.33 -0.67 34.20
N PHE A 108 -2.57 -0.85 35.27
CA PHE A 108 -1.33 -1.61 35.26
C PHE A 108 -1.52 -3.02 34.68
N PHE A 109 -2.56 -3.75 35.13
CA PHE A 109 -2.85 -5.09 34.65
C PHE A 109 -3.31 -5.13 33.18
N GLU A 110 -4.07 -4.14 32.73
CA GLU A 110 -4.46 -4.02 31.32
C GLU A 110 -3.26 -3.78 30.41
N ARG A 111 -2.31 -2.93 30.84
CA ARG A 111 -1.03 -2.68 30.15
C ARG A 111 -0.17 -3.93 30.05
N LEU A 112 -0.02 -4.67 31.15
CA LEU A 112 0.71 -5.94 31.15
C LEU A 112 0.08 -6.96 30.22
N ARG A 113 -1.26 -7.11 30.27
CA ARG A 113 -2.00 -8.00 29.38
C ARG A 113 -1.83 -7.65 27.91
N MET A 114 -1.99 -6.38 27.56
CA MET A 114 -1.79 -5.91 26.18
C MET A 114 -0.33 -6.12 25.72
N SER A 115 0.65 -5.83 26.57
CA SER A 115 2.08 -6.04 26.27
C SER A 115 2.40 -7.53 26.07
N ALA A 116 1.87 -8.42 26.92
CA ALA A 116 2.05 -9.87 26.77
C ALA A 116 1.42 -10.40 25.48
N ALA A 117 0.21 -9.91 25.13
CA ALA A 117 -0.47 -10.28 23.90
C ALA A 117 0.32 -9.82 22.65
N ILE A 118 0.82 -8.58 22.63
CA ILE A 118 1.66 -8.07 21.55
C ILE A 118 2.97 -8.87 21.46
N GLY A 119 3.62 -9.13 22.59
CA GLY A 119 4.83 -9.94 22.69
C GLY A 119 4.65 -11.34 22.14
N PHE A 120 3.56 -12.01 22.53
CA PHE A 120 3.21 -13.33 21.99
C PHE A 120 3.05 -13.29 20.46
N LEU A 121 2.25 -12.38 19.92
CA LEU A 121 2.06 -12.24 18.46
C LEU A 121 3.36 -11.91 17.73
N LYS A 122 4.28 -11.20 18.38
CA LYS A 122 5.59 -10.89 17.82
C LYS A 122 6.48 -12.12 17.70
N LEU A 123 6.39 -13.02 18.66
CA LEU A 123 7.20 -14.25 18.74
C LEU A 123 6.58 -15.41 17.94
N ASP A 124 5.25 -15.57 17.98
CA ASP A 124 4.55 -16.67 17.33
C ASP A 124 4.86 -16.72 15.80
N PRO A 125 5.42 -17.82 15.27
CA PRO A 125 5.67 -17.98 13.84
C PRO A 125 4.45 -18.51 13.06
N PHE A 126 3.40 -19.00 13.73
CA PHE A 126 2.32 -19.78 13.14
C PHE A 126 1.08 -18.95 12.86
N TRP A 127 0.93 -18.45 11.65
CA TRP A 127 -0.22 -17.68 11.24
C TRP A 127 -1.42 -18.53 10.75
N LYS A 128 -1.14 -19.72 10.19
CA LYS A 128 -2.15 -20.55 9.52
C LYS A 128 -3.34 -20.92 10.42
N PRO A 129 -3.15 -21.32 11.69
CA PRO A 129 -4.26 -21.56 12.59
C PRO A 129 -5.08 -20.31 12.92
N LEU A 130 -4.48 -19.11 12.77
CA LEU A 130 -5.12 -17.86 13.14
C LEU A 130 -6.10 -17.36 12.08
N GLU A 131 -6.00 -17.83 10.84
CA GLU A 131 -6.78 -17.28 9.72
C GLU A 131 -8.29 -17.58 9.80
N LYS A 132 -8.70 -18.59 10.53
CA LYS A 132 -10.10 -18.99 10.73
C LYS A 132 -10.84 -18.13 11.75
N TYR A 133 -10.11 -17.32 12.52
CA TYR A 133 -10.69 -16.48 13.57
C TYR A 133 -10.84 -15.03 13.12
N ARG A 134 -11.89 -14.38 13.61
CA ARG A 134 -12.07 -12.92 13.43
C ARG A 134 -11.15 -12.16 14.38
N ALA A 135 -10.49 -11.14 13.87
CA ALA A 135 -9.61 -10.29 14.67
C ALA A 135 -10.37 -9.61 15.83
N SER A 136 -11.60 -9.13 15.60
CA SER A 136 -12.44 -8.49 16.62
C SER A 136 -12.68 -9.39 17.84
N GLU A 137 -13.01 -10.66 17.61
CA GLU A 137 -13.30 -11.64 18.69
C GLU A 137 -12.06 -11.98 19.51
N ILE A 138 -10.95 -12.26 18.82
CA ILE A 138 -9.73 -12.71 19.51
C ILE A 138 -9.06 -11.55 20.23
N LEU A 139 -8.98 -10.36 19.61
CA LEU A 139 -8.32 -9.21 20.22
C LEU A 139 -9.00 -8.75 21.50
N SER A 140 -10.33 -8.71 21.51
CA SER A 140 -11.08 -8.35 22.72
C SER A 140 -10.80 -9.29 23.89
N LYS A 141 -10.72 -10.62 23.61
CA LYS A 141 -10.38 -11.62 24.60
C LYS A 141 -8.91 -11.62 25.00
N PHE A 142 -8.01 -11.37 24.06
CA PHE A 142 -6.56 -11.52 24.23
C PHE A 142 -5.91 -10.28 24.86
N MET A 143 -6.21 -9.09 24.32
CA MET A 143 -5.65 -7.81 24.82
C MET A 143 -6.45 -7.19 25.97
N GLY A 144 -7.68 -7.67 26.21
CA GLY A 144 -8.64 -7.09 27.14
C GLY A 144 -9.63 -6.15 26.46
N ARG A 145 -10.88 -6.19 26.94
CA ARG A 145 -12.01 -5.46 26.31
C ARG A 145 -11.74 -3.96 26.22
N LYS A 146 -11.23 -3.34 27.29
CA LYS A 146 -11.00 -1.89 27.32
C LYS A 146 -9.90 -1.48 26.32
N ALA A 147 -8.75 -2.17 26.30
CA ALA A 147 -7.68 -1.89 25.34
C ALA A 147 -8.14 -2.09 23.89
N TYR A 148 -8.92 -3.14 23.62
CA TYR A 148 -9.52 -3.38 22.31
C TYR A 148 -10.43 -2.24 21.88
N GLN A 149 -11.43 -1.90 22.71
CA GLN A 149 -12.43 -0.87 22.40
C GLN A 149 -11.86 0.53 22.25
N MET A 150 -10.80 0.83 23.00
CA MET A 150 -10.15 2.14 23.00
C MET A 150 -9.21 2.34 21.81
N ILE A 151 -8.47 1.31 21.42
CA ILE A 151 -7.36 1.43 20.46
C ILE A 151 -7.69 0.69 19.15
N TRP A 152 -7.94 -0.61 19.22
CA TRP A 152 -7.95 -1.46 18.04
C TRP A 152 -9.27 -1.44 17.28
N GLU A 153 -10.40 -1.49 17.97
CA GLU A 153 -11.71 -1.47 17.34
C GLU A 153 -11.94 -0.22 16.49
N PRO A 154 -11.63 1.02 16.97
CA PRO A 154 -11.72 2.21 16.13
C PRO A 154 -10.83 2.11 14.87
N LEU A 155 -9.62 1.57 15.00
CA LEU A 155 -8.71 1.40 13.87
C LEU A 155 -9.23 0.40 12.82
N PHE A 156 -9.88 -0.69 13.26
CA PHE A 156 -10.51 -1.64 12.34
C PHE A 156 -11.71 -1.01 11.62
N ILE A 157 -12.58 -0.32 12.36
CA ILE A 157 -13.77 0.34 11.82
C ILE A 157 -13.35 1.44 10.82
N ASN A 158 -12.41 2.30 11.19
CA ASN A 158 -11.94 3.38 10.34
C ASN A 158 -11.22 2.87 9.09
N LYS A 159 -10.57 1.70 9.17
CA LYS A 159 -9.84 1.12 8.03
C LYS A 159 -10.75 0.30 7.10
N PHE A 160 -11.65 -0.50 7.64
CA PHE A 160 -12.39 -1.50 6.88
C PHE A 160 -13.91 -1.25 6.82
N GLY A 161 -14.42 -0.25 7.54
CA GLY A 161 -15.83 0.06 7.58
C GLY A 161 -16.67 -1.17 7.95
N ASN A 162 -17.69 -1.48 7.16
CA ASN A 162 -18.59 -2.62 7.38
C ASN A 162 -17.88 -4.00 7.31
N ALA A 163 -16.68 -4.08 6.76
CA ALA A 163 -15.93 -5.33 6.72
C ALA A 163 -15.07 -5.58 7.98
N ALA A 164 -15.02 -4.63 8.92
CA ALA A 164 -14.15 -4.67 10.10
C ALA A 164 -14.33 -5.95 10.93
N ASP A 165 -15.57 -6.42 11.11
CA ASP A 165 -15.88 -7.61 11.92
C ASP A 165 -15.47 -8.93 11.26
N ASN A 166 -15.21 -8.95 9.95
CA ASN A 166 -14.83 -10.17 9.23
C ASN A 166 -13.34 -10.22 8.87
N ILE A 167 -12.53 -9.31 9.40
CA ILE A 167 -11.07 -9.32 9.15
C ILE A 167 -10.42 -10.48 9.88
N SER A 168 -9.57 -11.22 9.16
CA SER A 168 -8.80 -12.35 9.68
C SER A 168 -7.83 -11.92 10.78
N PHE A 169 -7.75 -12.71 11.87
CA PHE A 169 -6.77 -12.49 12.92
C PHE A 169 -5.33 -12.70 12.42
N ALA A 170 -5.11 -13.55 11.40
CA ALA A 170 -3.81 -13.70 10.77
C ALA A 170 -3.30 -12.39 10.14
N TRP A 171 -4.19 -11.56 9.56
CA TRP A 171 -3.83 -10.24 9.06
C TRP A 171 -3.34 -9.31 10.18
N PHE A 172 -4.00 -9.32 11.35
CA PHE A 172 -3.56 -8.53 12.50
C PHE A 172 -2.22 -9.03 13.04
N TRP A 173 -2.06 -10.35 13.18
CA TRP A 173 -0.80 -10.98 13.55
C TRP A 173 0.34 -10.50 12.63
N ALA A 174 0.14 -10.51 11.31
CA ALA A 174 1.13 -10.08 10.34
C ALA A 174 1.57 -8.62 10.56
N ARG A 175 0.64 -7.72 10.88
CA ARG A 175 0.94 -6.31 11.20
C ARG A 175 1.80 -6.18 12.45
N ILE A 176 1.54 -6.95 13.49
CA ILE A 176 2.38 -6.95 14.70
C ILE A 176 3.74 -7.59 14.40
N LYS A 177 3.74 -8.75 13.73
CA LYS A 177 4.95 -9.52 13.42
C LYS A 177 5.98 -8.73 12.61
N LYS A 178 5.54 -7.98 11.61
CA LYS A 178 6.42 -7.26 10.68
C LYS A 178 6.84 -5.87 11.15
N ARG A 179 6.12 -5.26 12.06
CA ARG A 179 6.43 -3.90 12.50
C ARG A 179 7.81 -3.80 13.12
N THR A 180 8.60 -2.81 12.68
CA THR A 180 9.90 -2.44 13.26
C THR A 180 9.82 -1.01 13.81
N PRO A 181 10.58 -0.70 14.87
CA PRO A 181 10.60 0.66 15.44
C PRO A 181 11.20 1.69 14.48
N SER A 182 12.20 1.28 13.71
CA SER A 182 12.80 2.08 12.66
C SER A 182 12.16 1.75 11.32
N LEU A 183 12.04 2.78 10.49
CA LEU A 183 11.52 2.70 9.12
C LEU A 183 12.60 3.06 8.12
N ALA A 184 12.47 2.56 6.91
CA ALA A 184 13.36 2.84 5.80
C ALA A 184 12.61 3.60 4.69
N TYR A 185 13.30 4.49 4.00
CA TYR A 185 12.75 5.32 2.94
C TYR A 185 13.77 5.48 1.81
N PRO A 186 13.38 5.33 0.53
CA PRO A 186 14.29 5.54 -0.59
C PRO A 186 14.66 7.01 -0.72
N LYS A 187 15.95 7.32 -0.89
CA LYS A 187 16.42 8.70 -1.07
C LYS A 187 15.78 9.34 -2.30
N GLY A 188 15.17 10.50 -2.13
CA GLY A 188 14.44 11.19 -3.21
C GLY A 188 12.98 10.77 -3.37
N GLY A 189 12.49 9.76 -2.62
CA GLY A 189 11.13 9.25 -2.67
C GLY A 189 10.95 7.99 -3.52
N PHE A 190 9.78 7.38 -3.45
CA PHE A 190 9.48 6.13 -4.16
C PHE A 190 9.47 6.29 -5.69
N LEU A 191 9.11 7.45 -6.20
CA LEU A 191 9.18 7.73 -7.64
C LEU A 191 10.63 7.70 -8.14
N GLU A 192 11.58 8.25 -7.36
CA GLU A 192 13.00 8.23 -7.73
C GLU A 192 13.55 6.80 -7.74
N PHE A 193 13.14 5.98 -6.75
CA PHE A 193 13.49 4.56 -6.74
C PHE A 193 12.88 3.79 -7.92
N ALA A 194 11.61 4.05 -8.27
CA ALA A 194 10.98 3.44 -9.44
C ALA A 194 11.67 3.85 -10.75
N ASN A 195 12.05 5.13 -10.88
CA ASN A 195 12.80 5.63 -12.03
C ASN A 195 14.20 4.99 -12.14
N ALA A 196 14.90 4.82 -11.01
CA ALA A 196 16.20 4.15 -11.00
C ALA A 196 16.06 2.68 -11.45
N LEU A 197 15.05 1.97 -10.97
CA LEU A 197 14.77 0.60 -11.39
C LEU A 197 14.39 0.52 -12.88
N THR A 198 13.61 1.49 -13.37
CA THR A 198 13.29 1.61 -14.81
C THR A 198 14.55 1.77 -15.65
N LYS A 199 15.47 2.65 -15.26
CA LYS A 199 16.78 2.84 -15.94
C LYS A 199 17.62 1.56 -15.97
N GLU A 200 17.63 0.81 -14.87
CA GLU A 200 18.36 -0.48 -14.83
C GLU A 200 17.71 -1.54 -15.74
N ILE A 201 16.38 -1.55 -15.86
CA ILE A 201 15.66 -2.41 -16.81
C ILE A 201 16.03 -2.04 -18.24
N GLU A 202 16.00 -0.76 -18.60
CA GLU A 202 16.36 -0.26 -19.95
C GLU A 202 17.83 -0.57 -20.29
N LYS A 203 18.74 -0.35 -19.36
CA LYS A 203 20.16 -0.68 -19.51
C LYS A 203 20.42 -2.16 -19.80
N ARG A 204 19.54 -3.04 -19.31
CA ARG A 204 19.58 -4.50 -19.58
C ARG A 204 18.82 -4.91 -20.83
N GLY A 205 18.34 -3.94 -21.65
CA GLY A 205 17.64 -4.17 -22.91
C GLY A 205 16.13 -4.34 -22.79
N GLY A 206 15.56 -4.14 -21.59
CA GLY A 206 14.11 -4.11 -21.40
C GLY A 206 13.47 -2.87 -22.05
N LYS A 207 12.24 -3.01 -22.52
CA LYS A 207 11.49 -1.90 -23.15
C LYS A 207 10.30 -1.52 -22.27
N LEU A 208 10.12 -0.23 -22.01
CA LEU A 208 8.95 0.27 -21.26
C LEU A 208 8.15 1.24 -22.12
N TYR A 209 6.85 1.00 -22.21
CA TYR A 209 5.90 1.84 -22.92
C TYR A 209 4.95 2.48 -21.92
N PHE A 210 5.24 3.72 -21.56
CA PHE A 210 4.36 4.57 -20.75
C PHE A 210 3.25 5.19 -21.61
N ASN A 211 2.20 5.73 -20.96
CA ASN A 211 1.01 6.26 -21.64
C ASN A 211 0.38 5.23 -22.60
N THR A 212 0.49 3.96 -22.27
CA THR A 212 0.06 2.84 -23.11
C THR A 212 -0.85 1.92 -22.32
N LYS A 213 -2.13 1.99 -22.65
CA LYS A 213 -3.18 1.18 -22.01
C LYS A 213 -3.34 -0.16 -22.70
N ILE A 214 -3.35 -1.22 -21.93
CA ILE A 214 -3.79 -2.53 -22.46
C ILE A 214 -5.31 -2.57 -22.44
N VAL A 215 -5.90 -2.81 -23.60
CA VAL A 215 -7.35 -2.84 -23.81
C VAL A 215 -7.89 -4.26 -23.93
N GLU A 216 -7.06 -5.19 -24.38
CA GLU A 216 -7.43 -6.59 -24.51
C GLU A 216 -6.21 -7.51 -24.40
N LEU A 217 -6.37 -8.61 -23.71
CA LEU A 217 -5.44 -9.72 -23.64
C LEU A 217 -6.13 -10.95 -24.22
N SER A 218 -5.61 -11.51 -25.30
CA SER A 218 -6.10 -12.73 -25.96
C SER A 218 -5.13 -13.89 -25.77
N SER A 219 -5.59 -15.13 -25.90
CA SER A 219 -4.74 -16.32 -25.79
C SER A 219 -5.23 -17.42 -26.72
N ASN A 220 -4.95 -17.26 -28.03
CA ASN A 220 -5.18 -18.28 -29.06
C ASN A 220 -3.84 -18.90 -29.46
N GLY A 221 -3.32 -19.81 -28.61
CA GLY A 221 -1.99 -20.40 -28.80
C GLY A 221 -0.89 -19.62 -28.05
N LYS A 222 -0.48 -18.45 -28.53
CA LYS A 222 0.36 -17.50 -27.81
C LYS A 222 -0.50 -16.37 -27.23
N PRO A 223 -0.10 -15.79 -26.05
CA PRO A 223 -0.78 -14.62 -25.53
C PRO A 223 -0.59 -13.41 -26.46
N GLY A 224 -1.69 -12.82 -26.91
CA GLY A 224 -1.72 -11.59 -27.71
C GLY A 224 -2.11 -10.39 -26.85
N VAL A 225 -1.31 -9.33 -26.87
CA VAL A 225 -1.56 -8.10 -26.14
C VAL A 225 -1.97 -7.01 -27.11
N LYS A 226 -3.20 -6.49 -26.95
CA LYS A 226 -3.71 -5.34 -27.68
C LYS A 226 -3.56 -4.10 -26.82
N SER A 227 -2.68 -3.23 -27.25
CA SER A 227 -2.38 -1.96 -26.58
C SER A 227 -2.95 -0.78 -27.35
N ARG A 228 -3.21 0.30 -26.61
CA ARG A 228 -3.64 1.59 -27.15
C ARG A 228 -2.82 2.71 -26.54
N GLY A 229 -2.14 3.49 -27.37
CA GLY A 229 -1.48 4.70 -26.95
C GLY A 229 -2.49 5.75 -26.47
N ILE A 230 -2.23 6.39 -25.34
CA ILE A 230 -3.17 7.35 -24.74
C ILE A 230 -3.16 8.68 -25.51
N ARG A 231 -2.02 9.05 -26.11
CA ARG A 231 -1.84 10.33 -26.82
C ARG A 231 -2.22 10.22 -28.30
N ASP A 232 -1.77 9.17 -28.97
CA ASP A 232 -1.97 8.96 -30.41
C ASP A 232 -3.14 8.04 -30.76
N LEU A 233 -3.73 7.41 -29.73
CA LEU A 233 -4.83 6.45 -29.85
C LEU A 233 -4.54 5.26 -30.77
N LYS A 234 -3.28 5.05 -31.15
CA LYS A 234 -2.86 3.96 -32.03
C LYS A 234 -3.08 2.63 -31.35
N LEU A 235 -3.74 1.71 -32.06
CA LEU A 235 -3.94 0.32 -31.62
C LEU A 235 -2.83 -0.55 -32.19
N GLU A 236 -2.20 -1.34 -31.33
CA GLU A 236 -1.19 -2.33 -31.72
C GLU A 236 -1.53 -3.67 -31.09
N ILE A 237 -1.37 -4.74 -31.86
CA ILE A 237 -1.50 -6.12 -31.38
C ILE A 237 -0.14 -6.79 -31.54
N ARG A 238 0.36 -7.41 -30.47
CA ARG A 238 1.63 -8.13 -30.47
C ARG A 238 1.52 -9.42 -29.68
N ASP A 239 2.12 -10.49 -30.21
CA ASP A 239 2.20 -11.78 -29.55
C ASP A 239 3.46 -11.90 -28.68
N TYR A 240 3.31 -12.61 -27.57
CA TYR A 240 4.36 -12.89 -26.62
C TYR A 240 4.41 -14.38 -26.27
N ASP A 241 5.54 -14.85 -25.78
CA ASP A 241 5.67 -16.23 -25.31
C ASP A 241 5.00 -16.40 -23.93
N ALA A 242 5.00 -15.32 -23.11
CA ALA A 242 4.30 -15.25 -21.83
C ALA A 242 3.86 -13.82 -21.50
N VAL A 243 2.85 -13.69 -20.65
CA VAL A 243 2.35 -12.40 -20.14
C VAL A 243 2.23 -12.46 -18.62
N ILE A 244 2.75 -11.46 -17.91
CA ILE A 244 2.50 -11.25 -16.49
C ILE A 244 1.57 -10.04 -16.33
N VAL A 245 0.39 -10.25 -15.75
CA VAL A 245 -0.56 -9.18 -15.40
C VAL A 245 -0.36 -8.79 -13.97
N THR A 246 -0.04 -7.52 -13.71
CA THR A 246 0.22 -7.00 -12.35
C THR A 246 -0.83 -6.00 -11.87
N THR A 247 -1.92 -5.86 -12.62
CA THR A 247 -3.07 -5.02 -12.26
C THR A 247 -4.01 -5.75 -11.29
N ALA A 248 -4.94 -5.01 -10.68
CA ALA A 248 -5.99 -5.62 -9.85
C ALA A 248 -6.82 -6.65 -10.64
N SER A 249 -7.30 -7.70 -9.96
CA SER A 249 -8.04 -8.81 -10.57
C SER A 249 -9.25 -8.36 -11.37
N PHE A 250 -9.98 -7.35 -10.89
CA PHE A 250 -11.09 -6.74 -11.63
C PHE A 250 -10.65 -6.20 -13.01
N LEU A 251 -9.50 -5.53 -13.07
CA LEU A 251 -8.96 -5.00 -14.34
C LEU A 251 -8.50 -6.13 -15.26
N PHE A 252 -7.91 -7.18 -14.69
CA PHE A 252 -7.55 -8.38 -15.46
C PHE A 252 -8.78 -9.02 -16.10
N VAL A 253 -9.86 -9.23 -15.36
CA VAL A 253 -11.14 -9.73 -15.91
C VAL A 253 -11.63 -8.82 -17.04
N LYS A 254 -11.59 -7.51 -16.84
CA LYS A 254 -12.08 -6.53 -17.84
C LYS A 254 -11.33 -6.57 -19.16
N ILE A 255 -10.02 -6.79 -19.15
CA ILE A 255 -9.20 -6.84 -20.38
C ILE A 255 -9.10 -8.24 -20.98
N THR A 256 -9.67 -9.27 -20.33
CA THR A 256 -9.52 -10.67 -20.74
C THR A 256 -10.89 -11.36 -20.77
N PRO A 257 -11.77 -10.98 -21.72
CA PRO A 257 -13.15 -11.47 -21.76
C PRO A 257 -13.29 -12.99 -21.99
N GLN A 258 -12.26 -13.64 -22.53
CA GLN A 258 -12.23 -15.08 -22.77
C GLN A 258 -11.85 -15.93 -21.55
N LEU A 259 -11.60 -15.34 -20.38
CA LEU A 259 -11.44 -16.11 -19.14
C LEU A 259 -12.68 -16.96 -18.87
N PRO A 260 -12.53 -18.19 -18.37
CA PRO A 260 -13.68 -19.02 -17.96
C PRO A 260 -14.55 -18.27 -16.95
N LYS A 261 -15.87 -18.32 -17.11
CA LYS A 261 -16.82 -17.59 -16.24
C LYS A 261 -16.60 -17.88 -14.76
N ALA A 262 -16.42 -19.15 -14.38
CA ALA A 262 -16.16 -19.51 -12.99
C ALA A 262 -14.91 -18.81 -12.43
N TYR A 263 -13.84 -18.72 -13.21
CA TYR A 263 -12.62 -18.01 -12.77
C TYR A 263 -12.81 -16.50 -12.71
N GLN A 264 -13.60 -15.91 -13.63
CA GLN A 264 -13.97 -14.49 -13.52
C GLN A 264 -14.72 -14.22 -12.20
N GLU A 265 -15.69 -15.08 -11.84
CA GLU A 265 -16.46 -14.98 -10.60
C GLU A 265 -15.56 -15.11 -9.36
N GLU A 266 -14.61 -16.05 -9.35
CA GLU A 266 -13.60 -16.18 -8.29
C GLU A 266 -12.80 -14.87 -8.11
N LEU A 267 -12.31 -14.28 -9.20
CA LEU A 267 -11.55 -13.03 -9.14
C LEU A 267 -12.41 -11.83 -8.69
N LEU A 268 -13.69 -11.77 -9.09
CA LEU A 268 -14.61 -10.69 -8.74
C LEU A 268 -15.12 -10.78 -7.29
N GLN A 269 -14.96 -11.93 -6.62
CA GLN A 269 -15.23 -12.07 -5.18
C GLN A 269 -14.19 -11.36 -4.32
N LEU A 270 -12.99 -11.12 -4.84
CA LEU A 270 -11.93 -10.39 -4.13
C LEU A 270 -12.31 -8.92 -3.99
N LYS A 271 -12.58 -8.50 -2.77
CA LYS A 271 -13.02 -7.13 -2.48
C LYS A 271 -11.84 -6.27 -2.03
N SER A 272 -11.81 -5.05 -2.50
CA SER A 272 -10.82 -4.04 -2.10
C SER A 272 -11.50 -2.70 -1.81
N LEU A 273 -10.91 -1.94 -0.91
CA LEU A 273 -11.27 -0.55 -0.66
C LEU A 273 -10.38 0.38 -1.47
N GLY A 274 -10.94 1.48 -1.90
CA GLY A 274 -10.17 2.59 -2.43
C GLY A 274 -9.48 3.36 -1.30
N ALA A 275 -8.38 4.03 -1.62
CA ALA A 275 -7.71 4.98 -0.75
C ALA A 275 -8.01 6.40 -1.16
N THR A 276 -8.21 7.28 -0.18
CA THR A 276 -8.23 8.73 -0.36
C THR A 276 -7.16 9.34 0.53
N ASN A 277 -6.37 10.25 -0.03
CA ASN A 277 -5.40 11.04 0.74
C ASN A 277 -5.56 12.51 0.35
N LEU A 278 -5.97 13.31 1.32
CA LEU A 278 -5.84 14.76 1.23
C LEU A 278 -4.48 15.13 1.80
N ILE A 279 -3.62 15.73 1.00
CA ILE A 279 -2.28 16.17 1.40
C ILE A 279 -2.31 17.67 1.59
N LEU A 280 -2.00 18.12 2.81
CA LEU A 280 -1.86 19.53 3.14
C LEU A 280 -0.38 19.93 3.02
N ARG A 281 -0.13 21.09 2.42
CA ARG A 281 1.14 21.80 2.42
C ARG A 281 1.00 22.97 3.37
N LEU A 282 1.82 23.02 4.42
CA LEU A 282 1.72 24.01 5.49
C LEU A 282 3.05 24.76 5.63
N ASN A 283 2.98 26.01 6.09
CA ASN A 283 4.16 26.81 6.43
C ASN A 283 4.67 26.58 7.86
N LYS A 284 3.90 25.91 8.72
CA LYS A 284 4.28 25.54 10.11
C LYS A 284 3.98 24.07 10.38
N PRO A 285 4.69 23.44 11.36
CA PRO A 285 4.41 22.08 11.79
C PRO A 285 2.94 21.88 12.21
N PHE A 286 2.38 20.74 11.84
CA PHE A 286 1.04 20.36 12.27
C PHE A 286 1.05 19.78 13.69
N PHE A 287 2.01 18.89 13.99
CA PHE A 287 2.21 18.34 15.34
C PHE A 287 3.27 19.09 16.12
N LYS A 288 2.95 19.45 17.37
CA LYS A 288 3.89 20.14 18.29
C LYS A 288 4.93 19.19 18.90
N ASP A 289 4.71 17.89 18.82
CA ASP A 289 5.48 16.84 19.50
C ASP A 289 6.29 15.96 18.55
N ASN A 290 6.48 16.38 17.31
CA ASN A 290 7.20 15.67 16.24
C ASN A 290 6.61 14.28 15.92
N THR A 291 5.33 14.06 16.17
CA THR A 291 4.64 12.84 15.73
C THR A 291 4.69 12.74 14.20
N TYR A 292 5.20 11.63 13.70
CA TYR A 292 5.16 11.30 12.26
C TYR A 292 3.83 10.71 11.87
N TRP A 293 3.40 9.66 12.59
CA TRP A 293 2.19 8.91 12.29
C TRP A 293 1.24 8.95 13.49
N LEU A 294 0.06 9.51 13.28
CA LEU A 294 -1.02 9.52 14.25
C LEU A 294 -2.15 8.61 13.79
N ASN A 295 -2.42 7.54 14.55
CA ASN A 295 -3.62 6.73 14.36
C ASN A 295 -4.78 7.39 15.12
N VAL A 296 -5.91 7.59 14.44
CA VAL A 296 -7.08 8.20 15.06
C VAL A 296 -7.98 7.11 15.63
N CYS A 297 -7.99 6.98 16.96
CA CYS A 297 -8.73 5.96 17.69
C CYS A 297 -10.10 6.50 18.17
N ASP A 298 -10.90 7.05 17.27
CA ASP A 298 -12.30 7.41 17.48
C ASP A 298 -13.12 6.87 16.29
N LYS A 299 -14.13 6.06 16.56
CA LYS A 299 -15.00 5.46 15.54
C LYS A 299 -15.79 6.49 14.71
N ARG A 300 -15.97 7.70 15.25
CA ARG A 300 -16.69 8.80 14.59
C ARG A 300 -15.78 9.69 13.76
N ALA A 301 -14.47 9.46 13.84
CA ALA A 301 -13.50 10.26 13.11
C ALA A 301 -13.68 10.09 11.61
N PRO A 302 -13.76 11.18 10.84
CA PRO A 302 -13.83 11.10 9.39
C PRO A 302 -12.46 10.80 8.76
N VAL A 303 -11.37 10.83 9.53
CA VAL A 303 -10.01 10.54 9.10
C VAL A 303 -9.43 9.40 9.94
N MET A 304 -8.82 8.40 9.25
CA MET A 304 -8.26 7.23 9.91
C MET A 304 -6.85 7.48 10.45
N ALA A 305 -6.02 8.18 9.68
CA ALA A 305 -4.64 8.47 10.03
C ALA A 305 -4.22 9.86 9.54
N ILE A 306 -3.40 10.52 10.35
CA ILE A 306 -2.74 11.79 10.01
C ILE A 306 -1.23 11.55 10.03
N VAL A 307 -0.55 11.82 8.91
CA VAL A 307 0.88 11.53 8.78
C VAL A 307 1.62 12.80 8.38
N GLU A 308 2.38 13.39 9.31
CA GLU A 308 3.27 14.52 9.00
C GLU A 308 4.60 13.98 8.46
N HIS A 309 4.67 13.87 7.13
CA HIS A 309 5.83 13.30 6.43
C HIS A 309 7.14 14.00 6.80
N THR A 310 7.10 15.28 7.03
CA THR A 310 8.26 16.11 7.33
C THR A 310 8.81 15.93 8.76
N ASN A 311 8.14 15.15 9.61
CA ASN A 311 8.69 14.63 10.87
C ASN A 311 9.45 13.29 10.67
N TYR A 312 9.46 12.78 9.44
CA TYR A 312 10.24 11.60 9.05
C TYR A 312 11.33 11.96 8.04
N MET A 313 11.00 12.70 6.96
CA MET A 313 11.96 13.25 6.00
C MET A 313 12.05 14.76 6.16
N ASP A 314 13.26 15.31 6.02
CA ASP A 314 13.53 16.72 6.29
C ASP A 314 12.78 17.63 5.31
N LYS A 315 12.08 18.63 5.83
CA LYS A 315 11.35 19.66 5.08
C LYS A 315 12.22 20.45 4.08
N LYS A 316 13.55 20.48 4.27
CA LYS A 316 14.46 21.12 3.31
C LYS A 316 14.35 20.54 1.90
N TYR A 317 13.98 19.27 1.76
CA TYR A 317 13.75 18.63 0.47
C TYR A 317 12.43 19.03 -0.19
N TYR A 318 11.57 19.74 0.54
CA TYR A 318 10.24 20.18 0.15
C TYR A 318 10.07 21.69 0.29
N SER A 319 11.12 22.47 -0.05
CA SER A 319 11.13 23.94 0.04
C SER A 319 10.82 24.51 1.42
N GLY A 320 11.12 23.76 2.49
CA GLY A 320 10.84 24.15 3.87
C GLY A 320 9.39 23.94 4.32
N GLU A 321 8.54 23.43 3.47
CA GLU A 321 7.12 23.17 3.75
C GLU A 321 6.93 21.97 4.68
N THR A 322 5.88 22.01 5.48
CA THR A 322 5.37 20.87 6.25
C THR A 322 4.33 20.12 5.42
N LEU A 323 4.48 18.81 5.29
CA LEU A 323 3.63 17.96 4.47
C LEU A 323 2.84 16.99 5.34
N VAL A 324 1.51 17.06 5.26
CA VAL A 324 0.60 16.27 6.12
C VAL A 324 -0.40 15.50 5.25
N TYR A 325 -0.38 14.18 5.37
CA TYR A 325 -1.39 13.32 4.78
C TYR A 325 -2.57 13.13 5.72
N LEU A 326 -3.76 13.20 5.19
CA LEU A 326 -5.02 12.85 5.83
C LEU A 326 -5.60 11.65 5.06
N GLY A 327 -5.43 10.45 5.61
CA GLY A 327 -5.69 9.21 4.91
C GLY A 327 -6.95 8.47 5.34
N ASN A 328 -7.68 7.91 4.35
CA ASN A 328 -8.82 7.03 4.56
C ASN A 328 -8.87 5.88 3.55
N TYR A 329 -9.63 4.83 3.91
CA TYR A 329 -10.04 3.76 3.00
C TYR A 329 -11.56 3.69 2.95
N LYS A 330 -12.13 3.74 1.74
CA LYS A 330 -13.57 3.74 1.51
C LYS A 330 -13.90 2.89 0.28
N ALA A 331 -15.09 2.33 0.24
CA ALA A 331 -15.59 1.74 -1.00
C ALA A 331 -15.69 2.82 -2.08
N VAL A 332 -15.44 2.46 -3.35
CA VAL A 332 -15.41 3.44 -4.44
C VAL A 332 -16.77 4.12 -4.71
N ASN A 333 -17.86 3.48 -4.28
CA ASN A 333 -19.22 4.00 -4.34
C ASN A 333 -19.67 4.69 -3.03
N ASP A 334 -18.78 4.78 -2.03
CA ASP A 334 -19.08 5.49 -0.78
C ASP A 334 -19.12 7.01 -1.06
N LYS A 335 -20.10 7.69 -0.46
CA LYS A 335 -20.25 9.15 -0.60
C LYS A 335 -18.97 9.91 -0.23
N ASP A 336 -18.26 9.45 0.82
CA ASP A 336 -17.03 10.09 1.27
C ASP A 336 -15.88 9.89 0.27
N TYR A 337 -15.87 8.78 -0.50
CA TYR A 337 -14.89 8.57 -1.56
C TYR A 337 -15.11 9.53 -2.75
N LEU A 338 -16.35 9.94 -2.99
CA LEU A 338 -16.71 10.80 -4.12
C LEU A 338 -16.44 12.28 -3.88
N LEU A 339 -16.25 12.71 -2.62
CA LEU A 339 -16.04 14.12 -2.24
C LEU A 339 -14.93 14.80 -3.04
N THR A 340 -15.09 16.08 -3.31
CA THR A 340 -14.05 16.98 -3.80
C THR A 340 -13.00 17.24 -2.71
N LYS A 341 -11.89 17.88 -3.05
CA LYS A 341 -10.85 18.20 -2.06
C LYS A 341 -11.33 19.22 -1.03
N GLU A 342 -12.19 20.15 -1.43
CA GLU A 342 -12.79 21.17 -0.56
C GLU A 342 -13.80 20.55 0.43
N GLU A 343 -14.68 19.69 -0.07
CA GLU A 343 -15.65 18.97 0.74
C GLU A 343 -14.96 18.04 1.75
N MET A 344 -13.89 17.36 1.32
CA MET A 344 -13.11 16.49 2.19
C MET A 344 -12.37 17.30 3.27
N LEU A 345 -11.77 18.44 2.94
CA LEU A 345 -11.17 19.32 3.93
C LEU A 345 -12.21 19.82 4.93
N LYS A 346 -13.39 20.25 4.47
CA LYS A 346 -14.50 20.67 5.32
C LYS A 346 -14.98 19.55 6.26
N MET A 347 -15.02 18.32 5.77
CA MET A 347 -15.38 17.15 6.58
C MET A 347 -14.34 16.87 7.66
N PHE A 348 -13.06 17.04 7.36
CA PHE A 348 -11.97 16.80 8.30
C PHE A 348 -11.74 17.95 9.31
N ASP A 349 -12.06 19.19 8.93
CA ASP A 349 -11.74 20.41 9.69
C ASP A 349 -12.10 20.36 11.18
N PRO A 350 -13.34 19.95 11.61
CA PRO A 350 -13.67 19.89 13.03
C PRO A 350 -12.77 18.94 13.83
N TYR A 351 -12.20 17.92 13.16
CA TYR A 351 -11.31 16.96 13.79
C TYR A 351 -9.88 17.45 13.83
N LEU A 352 -9.42 18.07 12.76
CA LEU A 352 -8.07 18.66 12.68
C LEU A 352 -7.91 19.80 13.68
N LYS A 353 -8.94 20.64 13.90
CA LYS A 353 -8.95 21.71 14.90
C LYS A 353 -8.83 21.20 16.34
N LYS A 354 -9.29 19.99 16.65
CA LYS A 354 -9.05 19.39 17.98
C LYS A 354 -7.58 19.11 18.24
N ILE A 355 -6.79 18.89 17.21
CA ILE A 355 -5.37 18.56 17.28
C ILE A 355 -4.51 19.81 17.15
N ASN A 356 -4.82 20.63 16.14
CA ASN A 356 -4.14 21.89 15.88
C ASN A 356 -5.17 22.97 15.49
N PRO A 357 -5.65 23.79 16.44
CA PRO A 357 -6.69 24.80 16.16
C PRO A 357 -6.32 25.80 15.07
N GLY A 358 -5.04 26.15 14.93
CA GLY A 358 -4.53 27.16 13.98
C GLY A 358 -4.00 26.58 12.66
N TYR A 359 -4.27 25.30 12.34
CA TYR A 359 -3.69 24.70 11.15
C TYR A 359 -4.17 25.35 9.84
N MET A 360 -5.42 25.82 9.81
CA MET A 360 -6.06 26.38 8.60
C MET A 360 -5.31 27.63 8.10
N GLU A 361 -4.86 28.49 9.02
CA GLU A 361 -4.11 29.71 8.70
C GLU A 361 -2.71 29.43 8.12
N ASN A 362 -2.26 28.21 8.26
CA ASN A 362 -0.94 27.76 7.82
C ASN A 362 -0.97 27.00 6.50
N ILE A 363 -2.15 26.81 5.89
CA ILE A 363 -2.28 26.09 4.61
C ILE A 363 -1.72 26.95 3.47
N ILE A 364 -0.74 26.41 2.75
CA ILE A 364 -0.21 26.95 1.51
C ILE A 364 -1.05 26.45 0.33
N ASP A 365 -1.29 25.14 0.30
CA ASP A 365 -2.05 24.45 -0.74
C ASP A 365 -2.48 23.06 -0.24
N TYR A 366 -3.40 22.41 -0.93
CA TYR A 366 -3.77 21.02 -0.66
C TYR A 366 -4.23 20.28 -1.90
N LYS A 367 -3.92 18.97 -1.94
CA LYS A 367 -4.25 18.08 -3.07
C LYS A 367 -4.92 16.81 -2.60
N LEU A 368 -5.93 16.37 -3.34
CA LEU A 368 -6.63 15.12 -3.09
C LEU A 368 -6.21 14.08 -4.11
N PHE A 369 -5.76 12.92 -3.63
CA PHE A 369 -5.46 11.76 -4.44
C PHE A 369 -6.38 10.60 -4.05
N LYS A 370 -6.87 9.89 -5.06
CA LYS A 370 -7.74 8.74 -4.92
C LYS A 370 -7.19 7.56 -5.71
N ASN A 371 -7.32 6.37 -5.16
CA ASN A 371 -7.01 5.13 -5.88
C ASN A 371 -8.11 4.10 -5.58
N PRO A 372 -8.77 3.51 -6.58
CA PRO A 372 -9.93 2.65 -6.37
C PRO A 372 -9.60 1.26 -5.77
N PHE A 373 -8.37 0.77 -5.96
CA PHE A 373 -7.97 -0.58 -5.56
C PHE A 373 -6.71 -0.50 -4.70
N ALA A 374 -6.85 -0.09 -3.43
CA ALA A 374 -5.70 0.20 -2.59
C ALA A 374 -5.57 -0.72 -1.37
N GLN A 375 -6.65 -1.28 -0.85
CA GLN A 375 -6.65 -2.12 0.35
C GLN A 375 -7.53 -3.36 0.15
N PRO A 376 -6.95 -4.53 -0.07
CA PRO A 376 -7.70 -5.79 -0.05
C PRO A 376 -8.37 -6.01 1.31
N ILE A 377 -9.59 -6.53 1.28
CA ILE A 377 -10.33 -6.94 2.48
C ILE A 377 -9.95 -8.38 2.80
N VAL A 378 -9.04 -8.54 3.76
CA VAL A 378 -8.51 -9.85 4.15
C VAL A 378 -9.45 -10.50 5.16
N SER A 379 -10.48 -11.17 4.67
CA SER A 379 -11.47 -11.88 5.49
C SER A 379 -10.92 -13.16 6.12
N VAL A 380 -11.70 -13.76 7.02
CA VAL A 380 -11.39 -15.10 7.57
C VAL A 380 -11.24 -16.12 6.44
N ASN A 381 -10.29 -17.04 6.60
CA ASN A 381 -9.94 -18.06 5.60
C ASN A 381 -9.53 -17.50 4.22
N TYR A 382 -8.95 -16.30 4.18
CA TYR A 382 -8.57 -15.62 2.93
C TYR A 382 -7.68 -16.48 2.02
N SER A 383 -6.81 -17.32 2.59
CA SER A 383 -5.94 -18.21 1.80
C SER A 383 -6.68 -19.18 0.88
N LYS A 384 -7.99 -19.41 1.11
CA LYS A 384 -8.82 -20.31 0.27
C LYS A 384 -9.33 -19.64 -1.01
N ILE A 385 -9.29 -18.30 -1.06
CA ILE A 385 -9.82 -17.50 -2.18
C ILE A 385 -8.71 -16.73 -2.93
N ILE A 386 -7.47 -16.84 -2.49
CA ILE A 386 -6.34 -16.20 -3.17
C ILE A 386 -6.12 -16.88 -4.54
N PRO A 387 -6.12 -16.12 -5.66
CA PRO A 387 -5.89 -16.68 -6.96
C PRO A 387 -4.45 -17.21 -7.08
N ALA A 388 -4.27 -18.29 -7.85
CA ALA A 388 -2.96 -18.78 -8.20
C ALA A 388 -2.24 -17.80 -9.16
N PHE A 389 -0.91 -17.86 -9.20
CA PHE A 389 -0.13 -17.11 -10.22
C PHE A 389 -0.44 -17.57 -11.64
N LYS A 390 -0.57 -18.88 -11.84
CA LYS A 390 -0.97 -19.45 -13.13
C LYS A 390 -2.47 -19.27 -13.33
N THR A 391 -2.86 -18.64 -14.42
CA THR A 391 -4.26 -18.48 -14.80
C THR A 391 -4.73 -19.66 -15.67
N PRO A 392 -6.03 -19.81 -15.92
CA PRO A 392 -6.52 -20.81 -16.89
C PRO A 392 -6.03 -20.58 -18.32
N LEU A 393 -5.53 -19.41 -18.66
CA LEU A 393 -4.96 -19.12 -19.97
C LEU A 393 -3.50 -19.56 -20.03
N LYS A 394 -3.13 -20.28 -21.09
CA LYS A 394 -1.76 -20.76 -21.27
C LYS A 394 -0.77 -19.58 -21.31
N ASN A 395 0.29 -19.67 -20.52
CA ASN A 395 1.37 -18.66 -20.43
C ASN A 395 0.92 -17.26 -19.99
N VAL A 396 -0.24 -17.14 -19.36
CA VAL A 396 -0.71 -15.91 -18.72
C VAL A 396 -0.65 -16.06 -17.21
N PHE A 397 0.05 -15.16 -16.55
CA PHE A 397 0.27 -15.17 -15.10
C PHE A 397 -0.35 -13.91 -14.46
N LEU A 398 -0.92 -14.07 -13.28
CA LEU A 398 -1.44 -12.98 -12.46
C LEU A 398 -0.56 -12.80 -11.24
N ALA A 399 -0.08 -11.59 -11.00
CA ALA A 399 0.75 -11.26 -9.84
C ALA A 399 0.35 -9.88 -9.29
N ASN A 400 -0.55 -9.83 -8.32
CA ASN A 400 -1.06 -8.57 -7.80
C ASN A 400 -1.20 -8.57 -6.26
N MET A 401 -1.56 -7.42 -5.73
CA MET A 401 -1.64 -7.15 -4.30
C MET A 401 -2.66 -8.05 -3.56
N GLU A 402 -3.68 -8.57 -4.24
CA GLU A 402 -4.69 -9.45 -3.65
C GLU A 402 -4.11 -10.82 -3.27
N GLN A 403 -2.94 -11.18 -3.81
CA GLN A 403 -2.20 -12.41 -3.46
C GLN A 403 -1.25 -12.23 -2.28
N VAL A 404 -1.14 -11.02 -1.71
CA VAL A 404 -0.32 -10.77 -0.52
C VAL A 404 -1.03 -11.27 0.73
N TYR A 405 -0.58 -12.39 1.26
CA TYR A 405 -1.14 -13.00 2.48
C TYR A 405 -0.12 -13.91 3.16
N PRO A 406 -0.05 -14.01 4.49
CA PRO A 406 -0.87 -13.31 5.49
C PRO A 406 -0.44 -11.86 5.75
N TRP A 407 0.61 -11.41 5.05
CA TRP A 407 1.18 -10.08 5.23
C TRP A 407 0.17 -8.98 4.86
N ASP A 408 0.38 -7.77 5.39
CA ASP A 408 -0.32 -6.60 4.90
C ASP A 408 0.37 -6.12 3.60
N ARG A 409 -0.37 -5.49 2.72
CA ARG A 409 0.14 -4.96 1.45
C ARG A 409 1.33 -4.02 1.65
N GLY A 410 2.21 -3.94 0.67
CA GLY A 410 3.36 -3.03 0.67
C GLY A 410 4.28 -3.31 -0.50
N THR A 411 5.15 -2.35 -0.80
CA THR A 411 6.08 -2.45 -1.92
C THR A 411 7.07 -3.59 -1.78
N ASN A 412 7.43 -3.99 -0.55
CA ASN A 412 8.23 -5.19 -0.30
C ASN A 412 7.58 -6.45 -0.88
N TYR A 413 6.29 -6.62 -0.63
CA TYR A 413 5.54 -7.79 -1.11
C TYR A 413 5.23 -7.69 -2.60
N ALA A 414 5.09 -6.47 -3.12
CA ALA A 414 4.99 -6.25 -4.56
C ALA A 414 6.25 -6.74 -5.28
N VAL A 415 7.43 -6.44 -4.76
CA VAL A 415 8.71 -6.95 -5.28
C VAL A 415 8.78 -8.47 -5.16
N GLU A 416 8.40 -9.03 -4.01
CA GLU A 416 8.38 -10.49 -3.80
C GLU A 416 7.46 -11.21 -4.79
N LEU A 417 6.26 -10.67 -5.06
CA LEU A 417 5.33 -11.21 -6.05
C LEU A 417 5.91 -11.16 -7.46
N GLY A 418 6.56 -10.06 -7.84
CA GLY A 418 7.20 -9.92 -9.15
C GLY A 418 8.32 -10.95 -9.35
N ILE A 419 9.18 -11.13 -8.35
CA ILE A 419 10.22 -12.17 -8.36
C ILE A 419 9.62 -13.57 -8.49
N LYS A 420 8.58 -13.87 -7.70
CA LYS A 420 7.87 -15.16 -7.78
C LYS A 420 7.26 -15.41 -9.15
N ALA A 421 6.59 -14.41 -9.74
CA ALA A 421 6.00 -14.53 -11.07
C ALA A 421 7.06 -14.76 -12.16
N ALA A 422 8.18 -14.04 -12.10
CA ALA A 422 9.33 -14.21 -13.00
C ALA A 422 9.96 -15.62 -12.89
N ASN A 423 9.95 -16.21 -11.69
CA ASN A 423 10.47 -17.56 -11.46
C ASN A 423 9.58 -18.68 -12.01
N LEU A 424 8.31 -18.39 -12.32
CA LEU A 424 7.41 -19.36 -12.95
C LEU A 424 7.57 -19.45 -14.47
N ILE A 425 8.28 -18.48 -15.06
CA ILE A 425 8.60 -18.47 -16.50
C ILE A 425 9.96 -19.15 -16.68
N SER A 426 9.97 -20.29 -17.31
CA SER A 426 11.16 -21.09 -17.67
C SER A 426 11.21 -21.30 -19.17
N PHE A 427 12.43 -21.46 -19.69
CA PHE A 427 12.67 -21.80 -21.10
C PHE A 427 12.02 -23.13 -21.46
#